data_660d76e1bdcb219d5c497f99bd2cd33c
#
_entry.id   660d76e1bdcb219d5c497f99bd2cd33c
#
_cell.length_a   1.000
_cell.length_b   1.000
_cell.length_c   1.000
_cell.angle_alpha   90.00
_cell.angle_beta   90.00
_cell.angle_gamma   90.00
#
_symmetry.space_group_name_H-M   'P 1'
#
loop_
_entity.id
_entity.type
_entity.pdbx_description
1 polymer ?
#
loop_
_entity_poly.entity_id
_entity_poly.type
_entity_poly.pdbx_seq_one_letter_code
_entity_poly.pdbx_strand_id
1 'polypeptide(L)'
;MLWSSNDVTQQGSRPKTKLGGSMSIIATVKIGPDEISAMRAVLDLFGKEFEDIPTYSDRQPTNEYLANLLHSETFIALAAFDRGTAIGGLAAYVLPKFEQARSEIYIYDLAVASSHRRLGVATALISHLKRVAVELGAYVIYVQADYGDDPAVALYTKLGVREDVMHFDIDPGTAT
;
A
#
# COMPACT_ATOMS: atom_id res chain seq x y z
N MET A 1 12.77 18.42 -78.27
CA MET A 1 11.31 18.49 -78.05
C MET A 1 11.10 18.06 -76.59
N LEU A 2 11.03 19.00 -75.69
CA LEU A 2 9.84 19.59 -75.08
C LEU A 2 8.97 18.53 -74.38
N TRP A 3 8.98 18.61 -73.04
CA TRP A 3 7.95 19.00 -72.09
C TRP A 3 8.35 18.50 -70.73
N SER A 4 8.54 19.30 -69.79
CA SER A 4 7.75 20.26 -68.94
C SER A 4 7.30 19.64 -67.63
N SER A 5 7.74 20.29 -66.59
CA SER A 5 7.47 20.25 -65.15
C SER A 5 6.03 19.92 -64.74
N ASN A 6 5.92 19.19 -63.65
CA ASN A 6 4.90 19.51 -62.65
C ASN A 6 5.39 19.16 -61.25
N ASP A 7 5.61 20.23 -60.47
CA ASP A 7 5.72 20.24 -59.03
C ASP A 7 4.41 19.76 -58.41
N VAL A 8 4.51 18.77 -57.55
CA VAL A 8 3.47 18.50 -56.55
C VAL A 8 4.14 18.47 -55.19
N THR A 9 4.05 19.55 -54.46
CA THR A 9 4.33 19.69 -53.06
C THR A 9 3.44 18.78 -52.24
N GLN A 10 3.98 17.66 -51.79
CA GLN A 10 3.36 16.82 -50.73
C GLN A 10 3.84 17.37 -49.38
N GLN A 11 2.96 18.11 -48.72
CA GLN A 11 3.06 18.38 -47.28
C GLN A 11 2.92 17.07 -46.53
N GLY A 12 4.06 16.52 -46.10
CA GLY A 12 4.13 15.43 -45.16
C GLY A 12 3.70 15.92 -43.75
N SER A 13 2.49 15.56 -43.34
CA SER A 13 2.06 15.68 -41.96
C SER A 13 2.90 14.73 -41.09
N ARG A 14 3.78 15.32 -40.26
CA ARG A 14 4.53 14.58 -39.23
C ARG A 14 3.53 13.93 -38.27
N PRO A 15 3.63 12.64 -37.98
CA PRO A 15 2.84 12.02 -36.94
C PRO A 15 3.22 12.69 -35.59
N LYS A 16 2.23 13.22 -34.89
CA LYS A 16 2.37 13.67 -33.49
C LYS A 16 2.71 12.43 -32.67
N THR A 17 3.97 12.31 -32.30
CA THR A 17 4.42 11.33 -31.29
C THR A 17 3.68 11.66 -30.00
N LYS A 18 2.72 10.81 -29.61
CA LYS A 18 2.17 10.81 -28.26
C LYS A 18 3.36 10.57 -27.33
N LEU A 19 3.75 11.57 -26.57
CA LEU A 19 4.62 11.41 -25.42
C LEU A 19 3.92 10.41 -24.51
N GLY A 20 4.46 9.19 -24.45
CA GLY A 20 4.07 8.20 -23.47
C GLY A 20 4.30 8.80 -22.11
N GLY A 21 3.21 8.97 -21.32
CA GLY A 21 3.32 9.39 -19.94
C GLY A 21 4.25 8.39 -19.23
N SER A 22 5.37 8.88 -18.75
CA SER A 22 6.24 8.15 -17.83
C SER A 22 5.37 7.77 -16.64
N MET A 23 5.02 6.49 -16.51
CA MET A 23 4.47 5.97 -15.26
C MET A 23 5.56 6.21 -14.22
N SER A 24 5.40 7.24 -13.39
CA SER A 24 6.28 7.46 -12.25
C SER A 24 6.17 6.23 -11.36
N ILE A 25 7.30 5.57 -11.15
CA ILE A 25 7.38 4.44 -10.22
C ILE A 25 7.16 5.01 -8.82
N ILE A 26 6.07 4.59 -8.17
CA ILE A 26 5.79 4.96 -6.78
C ILE A 26 6.78 4.23 -5.91
N ALA A 27 7.70 4.99 -5.30
CA ALA A 27 8.66 4.45 -4.36
C ALA A 27 7.96 4.12 -3.02
N THR A 28 8.16 2.90 -2.55
CA THR A 28 7.68 2.44 -1.25
C THR A 28 8.87 2.03 -0.39
N VAL A 29 8.81 2.32 0.90
CA VAL A 29 9.86 2.01 1.87
C VAL A 29 9.32 1.15 3.01
N LYS A 30 10.16 0.27 3.57
CA LYS A 30 9.89 -0.37 4.85
C LYS A 30 10.38 0.58 5.95
N ILE A 31 9.53 0.86 6.92
CA ILE A 31 9.86 1.75 8.04
C ILE A 31 10.65 0.95 9.07
N GLY A 32 11.84 1.42 9.41
CA GLY A 32 12.69 0.85 10.44
C GLY A 32 12.52 1.49 11.82
N PRO A 33 13.16 0.92 12.87
CA PRO A 33 13.04 1.39 14.25
C PRO A 33 13.53 2.83 14.48
N ASP A 34 14.42 3.34 13.63
CA ASP A 34 14.93 4.72 13.71
C ASP A 34 14.06 5.73 12.96
N GLU A 35 13.03 5.27 12.23
CA GLU A 35 12.19 6.10 11.36
C GLU A 35 10.84 6.43 12.01
N ILE A 36 10.85 6.77 13.32
CA ILE A 36 9.63 7.04 14.09
C ILE A 36 8.78 8.16 13.48
N SER A 37 9.40 9.18 12.92
CA SER A 37 8.66 10.27 12.25
C SER A 37 7.88 9.79 11.01
N ALA A 38 8.43 8.85 10.27
CA ALA A 38 7.75 8.21 9.15
C ALA A 38 6.55 7.38 9.62
N MET A 39 6.71 6.61 10.70
CA MET A 39 5.60 5.84 11.29
C MET A 39 4.48 6.75 11.79
N ARG A 40 4.82 7.87 12.45
CA ARG A 40 3.81 8.86 12.88
C ARG A 40 3.06 9.47 11.71
N ALA A 41 3.75 9.80 10.61
CA ALA A 41 3.10 10.30 9.41
C ALA A 41 2.14 9.28 8.79
N VAL A 42 2.44 7.98 8.89
CA VAL A 42 1.53 6.88 8.47
C VAL A 42 0.34 6.79 9.41
N LEU A 43 0.53 6.87 10.72
CA LEU A 43 -0.58 6.89 11.69
C LEU A 43 -1.53 8.07 11.45
N ASP A 44 -0.99 9.27 11.21
CA ASP A 44 -1.81 10.45 10.89
C ASP A 44 -2.56 10.29 9.56
N LEU A 45 -1.93 9.63 8.58
CA LEU A 45 -2.61 9.27 7.33
C LEU A 45 -3.78 8.31 7.59
N PHE A 46 -3.59 7.27 8.40
CA PHE A 46 -4.64 6.32 8.77
C PHE A 46 -5.78 7.02 9.50
N GLY A 47 -5.49 7.84 10.52
CA GLY A 47 -6.51 8.60 11.24
C GLY A 47 -7.38 9.45 10.33
N LYS A 48 -6.76 10.07 9.33
CA LYS A 48 -7.48 10.90 8.36
C LYS A 48 -8.31 10.09 7.36
N GLU A 49 -7.73 9.04 6.78
CA GLU A 49 -8.38 8.30 5.70
C GLU A 49 -9.41 7.28 6.21
N PHE A 50 -9.32 6.84 7.48
CA PHE A 50 -10.30 6.01 8.18
C PHE A 50 -11.33 6.84 8.97
N GLU A 51 -11.14 8.18 9.02
CA GLU A 51 -11.98 9.09 9.82
C GLU A 51 -11.97 8.74 11.32
N ASP A 52 -10.86 8.19 11.81
CA ASP A 52 -10.64 7.78 13.20
C ASP A 52 -9.39 8.46 13.81
N ILE A 53 -9.47 9.78 13.92
CA ILE A 53 -8.44 10.61 14.55
C ILE A 53 -8.16 10.20 16.00
N PRO A 54 -9.19 9.87 16.84
CA PRO A 54 -8.95 9.48 18.23
C PRO A 54 -8.04 8.26 18.38
N THR A 55 -8.16 7.27 17.51
CA THR A 55 -7.36 6.04 17.57
C THR A 55 -5.95 6.24 17.03
N TYR A 56 -5.81 6.86 15.86
CA TYR A 56 -4.55 6.89 15.12
C TYR A 56 -3.70 8.14 15.38
N SER A 57 -4.30 9.30 15.73
CA SER A 57 -3.58 10.57 15.82
C SER A 57 -3.53 11.12 17.24
N ASP A 58 -4.65 11.17 17.99
CA ASP A 58 -4.71 11.86 19.29
C ASP A 58 -3.94 11.14 20.39
N ARG A 59 -3.85 9.82 20.35
CA ARG A 59 -3.24 8.97 21.38
C ARG A 59 -2.17 8.06 20.81
N GLN A 60 -1.31 8.58 19.94
CA GLN A 60 -0.21 7.80 19.39
C GLN A 60 0.70 7.24 20.49
N PRO A 61 1.24 6.02 20.31
CA PRO A 61 2.15 5.40 21.25
C PRO A 61 3.43 6.21 21.47
N THR A 62 4.17 5.91 22.54
CA THR A 62 5.49 6.53 22.78
C THR A 62 6.48 6.16 21.69
N ASN A 63 7.55 6.95 21.55
CA ASN A 63 8.62 6.63 20.59
C ASN A 63 9.26 5.27 20.88
N GLU A 64 9.45 4.95 22.16
CA GLU A 64 10.02 3.67 22.59
C GLU A 64 9.12 2.50 22.20
N TYR A 65 7.81 2.61 22.38
CA TYR A 65 6.85 1.58 21.95
C TYR A 65 6.92 1.37 20.43
N LEU A 66 6.90 2.46 19.64
CA LEU A 66 6.97 2.39 18.19
C LEU A 66 8.30 1.81 17.71
N ALA A 67 9.43 2.21 18.32
CA ALA A 67 10.74 1.66 17.99
C ALA A 67 10.81 0.15 18.26
N ASN A 68 10.31 -0.30 19.40
CA ASN A 68 10.26 -1.73 19.75
C ASN A 68 9.34 -2.51 18.79
N LEU A 69 8.19 -1.95 18.43
CA LEU A 69 7.28 -2.56 17.46
C LEU A 69 7.92 -2.68 16.07
N LEU A 70 8.56 -1.61 15.59
CA LEU A 70 9.24 -1.58 14.29
C LEU A 70 10.50 -2.47 14.25
N HIS A 71 11.11 -2.75 15.41
CA HIS A 71 12.21 -3.70 15.55
C HIS A 71 11.74 -5.16 15.58
N SER A 72 10.47 -5.39 15.87
CA SER A 72 9.90 -6.74 15.96
C SER A 72 9.89 -7.45 14.61
N GLU A 73 10.22 -8.74 14.62
CA GLU A 73 10.13 -9.60 13.43
C GLU A 73 8.68 -9.92 13.04
N THR A 74 7.73 -9.62 13.92
CA THR A 74 6.30 -9.92 13.70
C THR A 74 5.49 -8.72 13.23
N PHE A 75 6.12 -7.57 13.02
CA PHE A 75 5.44 -6.36 12.54
C PHE A 75 6.13 -5.77 11.31
N ILE A 76 5.35 -5.37 10.33
CA ILE A 76 5.81 -4.76 9.09
C ILE A 76 5.04 -3.46 8.89
N ALA A 77 5.76 -2.35 8.78
CA ALA A 77 5.21 -1.08 8.35
C ALA A 77 5.84 -0.67 7.01
N LEU A 78 5.00 -0.36 6.02
CA LEU A 78 5.43 0.16 4.72
C LEU A 78 4.79 1.52 4.48
N ALA A 79 5.52 2.41 3.81
CA ALA A 79 5.00 3.71 3.42
C ALA A 79 5.35 4.06 1.98
N ALA A 80 4.52 4.92 1.38
CA ALA A 80 4.81 5.63 0.15
C ALA A 80 4.79 7.14 0.44
N PHE A 81 5.76 7.86 -0.09
CA PHE A 81 5.88 9.30 0.10
C PHE A 81 5.88 10.04 -1.23
N ASP A 82 5.23 11.21 -1.26
CA ASP A 82 5.41 12.23 -2.29
C ASP A 82 5.94 13.51 -1.63
N ARG A 83 7.14 13.95 -2.05
CA ARG A 83 7.80 15.17 -1.54
C ARG A 83 7.84 15.25 -0.01
N GLY A 84 8.09 14.13 0.65
CA GLY A 84 8.18 14.03 2.11
C GLY A 84 6.83 13.89 2.83
N THR A 85 5.72 13.89 2.13
CA THR A 85 4.38 13.65 2.70
C THR A 85 3.98 12.20 2.50
N ALA A 86 3.50 11.54 3.54
CA ALA A 86 2.96 10.18 3.44
C ALA A 86 1.69 10.19 2.59
N ILE A 87 1.72 9.45 1.48
CA ILE A 87 0.60 9.33 0.53
C ILE A 87 -0.03 7.94 0.54
N GLY A 88 0.60 6.99 1.21
CA GLY A 88 0.10 5.65 1.45
C GLY A 88 0.84 4.98 2.58
N GLY A 89 0.14 4.13 3.32
CA GLY A 89 0.67 3.33 4.42
C GLY A 89 0.09 1.93 4.41
N LEU A 90 0.87 0.97 4.91
CA LEU A 90 0.43 -0.39 5.13
C LEU A 90 1.07 -0.89 6.44
N ALA A 91 0.23 -1.43 7.33
CA ALA A 91 0.64 -2.12 8.54
C ALA A 91 0.25 -3.60 8.42
N ALA A 92 1.17 -4.51 8.74
CA ALA A 92 0.92 -5.95 8.65
C ALA A 92 1.60 -6.70 9.79
N TYR A 93 1.04 -7.85 10.15
CA TYR A 93 1.60 -8.75 11.15
C TYR A 93 2.03 -10.07 10.52
N VAL A 94 3.19 -10.56 10.95
CA VAL A 94 3.70 -11.89 10.61
C VAL A 94 3.21 -12.85 11.70
N LEU A 95 2.48 -13.87 11.29
CA LEU A 95 1.87 -14.87 12.18
C LEU A 95 2.57 -16.22 11.98
N PRO A 96 3.51 -16.60 12.87
CA PRO A 96 4.12 -17.93 12.84
C PRO A 96 3.06 -19.01 13.05
N LYS A 97 3.12 -20.06 12.26
CA LYS A 97 2.17 -21.18 12.35
C LYS A 97 2.71 -22.26 13.27
N PHE A 98 1.85 -22.82 14.12
CA PHE A 98 2.25 -23.89 15.04
C PHE A 98 2.22 -25.28 14.40
N GLU A 99 1.41 -25.48 13.34
CA GLU A 99 1.25 -26.78 12.69
C GLU A 99 2.35 -27.09 11.66
N GLN A 100 3.07 -26.06 11.20
CA GLN A 100 4.20 -26.18 10.28
C GLN A 100 5.17 -25.01 10.47
N ALA A 101 6.46 -25.24 10.19
CA ALA A 101 7.48 -24.19 10.24
C ALA A 101 7.35 -23.22 9.07
N ARG A 102 6.33 -22.39 9.09
CA ARG A 102 6.01 -21.35 8.11
C ARG A 102 5.25 -20.20 8.78
N SER A 103 4.99 -19.11 8.06
CA SER A 103 4.22 -17.99 8.56
C SER A 103 3.15 -17.55 7.56
N GLU A 104 2.16 -16.83 8.05
CA GLU A 104 1.21 -16.05 7.29
C GLU A 104 1.49 -14.56 7.51
N ILE A 105 1.07 -13.69 6.61
CA ILE A 105 1.09 -12.25 6.83
C ILE A 105 -0.34 -11.73 6.75
N TYR A 106 -0.75 -11.03 7.80
CA TYR A 106 -2.04 -10.36 7.86
C TYR A 106 -1.86 -8.85 7.64
N ILE A 107 -2.44 -8.31 6.58
CA ILE A 107 -2.55 -6.86 6.40
C ILE A 107 -3.63 -6.36 7.35
N TYR A 108 -3.22 -5.59 8.36
CA TYR A 108 -4.11 -5.02 9.36
C TYR A 108 -4.71 -3.71 8.86
N ASP A 109 -3.87 -2.79 8.39
CA ASP A 109 -4.27 -1.50 7.84
C ASP A 109 -3.63 -1.24 6.49
N LEU A 110 -4.39 -0.66 5.57
CA LEU A 110 -3.89 -0.13 4.30
C LEU A 110 -4.71 1.08 3.91
N ALA A 111 -4.07 2.24 3.81
CA ALA A 111 -4.72 3.44 3.33
C ALA A 111 -3.87 4.19 2.30
N VAL A 112 -4.56 4.93 1.45
CA VAL A 112 -3.97 5.83 0.45
C VAL A 112 -4.68 7.17 0.55
N ALA A 113 -3.88 8.25 0.67
CA ALA A 113 -4.39 9.61 0.67
C ALA A 113 -5.39 9.82 -0.47
N SER A 114 -6.53 10.41 -0.18
CA SER A 114 -7.65 10.60 -1.11
C SER A 114 -7.21 11.26 -2.42
N SER A 115 -6.26 12.22 -2.34
CA SER A 115 -5.65 12.91 -3.50
C SER A 115 -4.75 12.01 -4.37
N HIS A 116 -4.34 10.85 -3.87
CA HIS A 116 -3.42 9.91 -4.55
C HIS A 116 -4.07 8.54 -4.83
N ARG A 117 -5.38 8.42 -4.63
CA ARG A 117 -6.14 7.22 -5.00
C ARG A 117 -6.14 7.00 -6.51
N ARG A 118 -6.25 5.74 -6.95
CA ARG A 118 -6.25 5.33 -8.36
C ARG A 118 -4.94 5.59 -9.13
N LEU A 119 -3.87 5.99 -8.44
CA LEU A 119 -2.54 6.16 -9.02
C LEU A 119 -1.61 4.95 -8.82
N GLY A 120 -2.11 3.84 -8.25
CA GLY A 120 -1.36 2.60 -8.06
C GLY A 120 -0.60 2.51 -6.73
N VAL A 121 -0.78 3.45 -5.78
CA VAL A 121 -0.08 3.48 -4.48
C VAL A 121 -0.33 2.20 -3.68
N ALA A 122 -1.59 1.79 -3.49
CA ALA A 122 -1.93 0.57 -2.78
C ALA A 122 -1.32 -0.68 -3.44
N THR A 123 -1.38 -0.76 -4.78
CA THR A 123 -0.75 -1.86 -5.53
C THR A 123 0.76 -1.91 -5.32
N ALA A 124 1.43 -0.75 -5.27
CA ALA A 124 2.87 -0.66 -5.01
C ALA A 124 3.23 -1.13 -3.59
N LEU A 125 2.44 -0.74 -2.58
CA LEU A 125 2.60 -1.19 -1.19
C LEU A 125 2.43 -2.70 -1.06
N ILE A 126 1.35 -3.27 -1.63
CA ILE A 126 1.12 -4.72 -1.61
C ILE A 126 2.22 -5.47 -2.39
N SER A 127 2.69 -4.92 -3.51
CA SER A 127 3.80 -5.51 -4.26
C SER A 127 5.11 -5.49 -3.48
N HIS A 128 5.34 -4.47 -2.66
CA HIS A 128 6.46 -4.44 -1.71
C HIS A 128 6.28 -5.51 -0.63
N LEU A 129 5.11 -5.59 -0.02
CA LEU A 129 4.83 -6.61 0.99
C LEU A 129 5.00 -8.03 0.45
N LYS A 130 4.63 -8.29 -0.82
CA LYS A 130 4.86 -9.60 -1.45
C LYS A 130 6.35 -9.97 -1.51
N ARG A 131 7.25 -9.01 -1.76
CA ARG A 131 8.70 -9.27 -1.73
C ARG A 131 9.17 -9.60 -0.32
N VAL A 132 8.74 -8.81 0.67
CA VAL A 132 9.03 -9.07 2.09
C VAL A 132 8.50 -10.44 2.52
N ALA A 133 7.29 -10.82 2.07
CA ALA A 133 6.70 -12.13 2.37
C ALA A 133 7.55 -13.29 1.84
N VAL A 134 8.08 -13.16 0.62
CA VAL A 134 8.99 -14.17 0.04
C VAL A 134 10.28 -14.28 0.86
N GLU A 135 10.87 -13.15 1.26
CA GLU A 135 12.09 -13.12 2.08
C GLU A 135 11.88 -13.76 3.46
N LEU A 136 10.68 -13.60 4.04
CA LEU A 136 10.29 -14.20 5.33
C LEU A 136 9.76 -15.64 5.22
N GLY A 137 9.65 -16.21 4.02
CA GLY A 137 9.09 -17.54 3.81
C GLY A 137 7.60 -17.65 4.17
N ALA A 138 6.87 -16.55 4.10
CA ALA A 138 5.43 -16.56 4.30
C ALA A 138 4.72 -17.20 3.09
N TYR A 139 3.81 -18.16 3.36
CA TYR A 139 3.13 -18.88 2.28
C TYR A 139 1.87 -18.18 1.77
N VAL A 140 1.33 -17.24 2.54
CA VAL A 140 0.15 -16.45 2.16
C VAL A 140 0.19 -15.06 2.80
N ILE A 141 -0.39 -14.09 2.10
CA ILE A 141 -0.79 -12.78 2.63
C ILE A 141 -2.29 -12.74 2.54
N TYR A 142 -2.96 -12.42 3.66
CA TYR A 142 -4.40 -12.22 3.65
C TYR A 142 -4.79 -10.86 4.23
N VAL A 143 -5.99 -10.41 3.89
CA VAL A 143 -6.53 -9.12 4.28
C VAL A 143 -8.05 -9.24 4.37
N GLN A 144 -8.65 -8.54 5.30
CA GLN A 144 -10.09 -8.39 5.42
C GLN A 144 -10.54 -7.09 4.76
N ALA A 145 -11.75 -7.06 4.24
CA ALA A 145 -12.40 -5.87 3.73
C ALA A 145 -13.86 -5.90 4.17
N ASP A 146 -14.36 -4.75 4.58
CA ASP A 146 -15.76 -4.60 4.99
C ASP A 146 -16.70 -4.66 3.79
N TYR A 147 -17.92 -5.13 4.05
CA TYR A 147 -18.99 -5.03 3.08
C TYR A 147 -19.29 -3.54 2.81
N GLY A 148 -19.22 -3.15 1.53
CA GLY A 148 -19.43 -1.75 1.12
C GLY A 148 -18.15 -0.97 0.85
N ASP A 149 -16.97 -1.50 1.19
CA ASP A 149 -15.68 -0.94 0.72
C ASP A 149 -15.36 -1.47 -0.69
N ASP A 150 -16.16 -1.05 -1.68
CA ASP A 150 -15.99 -1.46 -3.06
C ASP A 150 -14.58 -1.20 -3.63
N PRO A 151 -13.88 -0.09 -3.30
CA PRO A 151 -12.52 0.14 -3.73
C PRO A 151 -11.52 -0.92 -3.22
N ALA A 152 -11.60 -1.30 -1.94
CA ALA A 152 -10.74 -2.33 -1.35
C ALA A 152 -11.06 -3.71 -1.95
N VAL A 153 -12.35 -4.07 -2.02
CA VAL A 153 -12.80 -5.32 -2.64
C VAL A 153 -12.31 -5.43 -4.09
N ALA A 154 -12.45 -4.35 -4.89
CA ALA A 154 -11.97 -4.33 -6.28
C ALA A 154 -10.45 -4.46 -6.39
N LEU A 155 -9.69 -3.89 -5.45
CA LEU A 155 -8.24 -4.03 -5.40
C LEU A 155 -7.83 -5.47 -5.08
N TYR A 156 -8.38 -6.04 -4.00
CA TYR A 156 -7.99 -7.36 -3.51
C TYR A 156 -8.43 -8.48 -4.45
N THR A 157 -9.59 -8.35 -5.10
CA THR A 157 -10.04 -9.30 -6.14
C THR A 157 -9.07 -9.41 -7.34
N LYS A 158 -8.35 -8.34 -7.64
CA LYS A 158 -7.30 -8.36 -8.70
C LYS A 158 -6.01 -9.03 -8.26
N LEU A 159 -5.77 -9.11 -6.95
CA LEU A 159 -4.48 -9.51 -6.38
C LEU A 159 -4.49 -10.90 -5.76
N GLY A 160 -5.67 -11.41 -5.41
CA GLY A 160 -5.85 -12.66 -4.71
C GLY A 160 -7.17 -13.35 -5.01
N VAL A 161 -7.46 -14.39 -4.25
CA VAL A 161 -8.71 -15.15 -4.29
C VAL A 161 -9.54 -14.76 -3.08
N ARG A 162 -10.83 -14.45 -3.29
CA ARG A 162 -11.76 -14.11 -2.22
C ARG A 162 -12.24 -15.37 -1.51
N GLU A 163 -12.24 -15.30 -0.18
CA GLU A 163 -12.91 -16.24 0.70
C GLU A 163 -14.01 -15.52 1.48
N ASP A 164 -15.16 -16.15 1.67
CA ASP A 164 -16.25 -15.59 2.47
C ASP A 164 -16.19 -16.16 3.89
N VAL A 165 -15.75 -15.34 4.84
CA VAL A 165 -15.64 -15.67 6.26
C VAL A 165 -16.42 -14.65 7.09
N MET A 166 -16.95 -15.08 8.25
CA MET A 166 -17.53 -14.16 9.24
C MET A 166 -16.44 -13.74 10.21
N HIS A 167 -16.38 -12.45 10.52
CA HIS A 167 -15.53 -11.87 11.56
C HIS A 167 -16.33 -11.69 12.85
N PHE A 168 -15.74 -12.01 14.00
CA PHE A 168 -16.35 -11.83 15.32
C PHE A 168 -15.34 -11.18 16.26
N ASP A 169 -15.71 -10.07 16.89
CA ASP A 169 -14.98 -9.48 18.00
C ASP A 169 -15.48 -10.08 19.31
N ILE A 170 -14.57 -10.55 20.13
CA ILE A 170 -14.87 -11.11 21.45
C ILE A 170 -14.21 -10.22 22.50
N ASP A 171 -15.01 -9.53 23.30
CA ASP A 171 -14.51 -8.72 24.42
C ASP A 171 -13.86 -9.65 25.46
N PRO A 172 -12.54 -9.48 25.77
CA PRO A 172 -11.87 -10.29 26.79
C PRO A 172 -12.33 -9.97 28.23
N GLY A 173 -13.16 -8.96 28.40
CA GLY A 173 -13.56 -8.45 29.70
C GLY A 173 -12.48 -7.55 30.31
N THR A 174 -12.84 -6.87 31.40
CA THR A 174 -11.87 -6.12 32.22
C THR A 174 -11.20 -7.04 33.21
N ALA A 175 -9.86 -7.01 33.31
CA ALA A 175 -9.14 -7.64 34.41
C ALA A 175 -9.61 -7.03 35.73
N THR A 176 -10.30 -7.80 36.58
CA THR A 176 -10.71 -7.42 37.95
C THR A 176 -9.53 -7.49 38.89
#